data_8e92c70bb0ee5181b5de410fa6654f09
#
_entry.id   8e92c70bb0ee5181b5de410fa6654f09
#
_cell.length_a   1.000
_cell.length_b   1.000
_cell.length_c   1.000
_cell.angle_alpha   90.00
_cell.angle_beta   90.00
_cell.angle_gamma   90.00
#
_symmetry.space_group_name_H-M   'P 1'
#
loop_
_entity.id
_entity.type
_entity.pdbx_description
1 polymer ?
#
loop_
_entity_poly.entity_id
_entity_poly.type
_entity_poly.pdbx_seq_one_letter_code
_entity_poly.pdbx_strand_id
1 'polypeptide(L)'
;LLRGALALGLAALTLTAYWGLWRCDFVEYDDREYVTGNPFVRGGFTWSGIAWAFRSTEVGNWHPLTWLSHLLDCQLYGLKPAGHHVTNLVLHLGNTLLLF
;
A
#
# COMPACT_ATOMS: atom_id res chain seq x y z
N LEU A 1 18.72 15.61 19.90
CA LEU A 1 17.66 15.30 20.88
C LEU A 1 16.32 15.85 20.48
N LEU A 2 16.22 17.16 20.23
CA LEU A 2 14.95 17.79 19.83
C LEU A 2 14.42 17.20 18.52
N ARG A 3 15.29 17.01 17.54
CA ARG A 3 14.88 16.45 16.24
C ARG A 3 14.36 15.03 16.39
N GLY A 4 15.01 14.21 17.23
CA GLY A 4 14.54 12.86 17.53
C GLY A 4 13.19 12.86 18.23
N ALA A 5 13.00 13.75 19.21
CA ALA A 5 11.73 13.90 19.91
C ALA A 5 10.59 14.33 18.96
N LEU A 6 10.86 15.25 18.04
CA LEU A 6 9.89 15.69 17.04
C LEU A 6 9.55 14.56 16.07
N ALA A 7 10.54 13.80 15.62
CA ALA A 7 10.30 12.64 14.74
C ALA A 7 9.43 11.58 15.44
N LEU A 8 9.71 11.27 16.71
CA LEU A 8 8.89 10.37 17.51
C LEU A 8 7.47 10.91 17.70
N GLY A 9 7.32 12.21 17.92
CA GLY A 9 6.03 12.87 18.02
C GLY A 9 5.22 12.75 16.73
N LEU A 10 5.85 12.99 15.59
CA LEU A 10 5.22 12.83 14.26
C LEU A 10 4.79 11.38 14.03
N ALA A 11 5.66 10.43 14.35
CA ALA A 11 5.33 9.01 14.23
C ALA A 11 4.13 8.64 15.11
N ALA A 12 4.13 9.08 16.36
CA ALA A 12 3.05 8.82 17.30
C ALA A 12 1.71 9.42 16.83
N LEU A 13 1.73 10.66 16.34
CA LEU A 13 0.54 11.33 15.80
C LEU A 13 0.00 10.60 14.57
N THR A 14 0.88 10.20 13.65
CA THR A 14 0.49 9.46 12.46
C THR A 14 -0.15 8.12 12.82
N LEU A 15 0.49 7.35 13.69
CA LEU A 15 -0.03 6.06 14.12
C LEU A 15 -1.36 6.20 14.87
N THR A 16 -1.50 7.24 15.69
CA THR A 16 -2.75 7.52 16.41
C THR A 16 -3.88 7.88 15.45
N ALA A 17 -3.59 8.73 14.47
CA ALA A 17 -4.59 9.16 13.48
C ALA A 17 -5.14 7.98 12.65
N TYR A 18 -4.28 7.01 12.36
CA TYR A 18 -4.65 5.85 11.54
C TYR A 18 -4.81 4.56 12.33
N TRP A 19 -4.94 4.63 13.66
CA TRP A 19 -4.99 3.44 14.52
C TRP A 19 -6.09 2.45 14.15
N GLY A 20 -7.24 2.93 13.68
CA GLY A 20 -8.35 2.08 13.26
C GLY A 20 -8.22 1.46 11.87
N LEU A 21 -7.16 1.77 11.13
CA LEU A 21 -7.00 1.40 9.72
C LEU A 21 -7.05 -0.12 9.50
N TRP A 22 -6.46 -0.90 10.39
CA TRP A 22 -6.41 -2.36 10.30
C TRP A 22 -7.79 -3.03 10.41
N ARG A 23 -8.82 -2.30 10.87
CA ARG A 23 -10.22 -2.77 10.91
C ARG A 23 -11.00 -2.40 9.67
N CYS A 24 -10.46 -1.55 8.80
CA CYS A 24 -11.13 -1.11 7.60
C CYS A 24 -11.11 -2.20 6.53
N ASP A 25 -12.20 -2.29 5.78
CA ASP A 25 -12.30 -3.18 4.63
C ASP A 25 -11.87 -2.47 3.35
N PHE A 26 -11.80 -3.20 2.24
CA PHE A 26 -11.68 -2.59 0.93
C PHE A 26 -12.98 -1.84 0.59
N VAL A 27 -12.84 -0.75 -0.16
CA VAL A 27 -13.99 0.01 -0.67
C VAL A 27 -14.18 -0.25 -2.16
N GLU A 28 -15.43 -0.28 -2.61
CA GLU A 28 -15.73 -0.47 -4.03
C GLU A 28 -15.62 0.86 -4.80
N TYR A 29 -14.42 1.39 -4.83
CA TYR A 29 -14.06 2.54 -5.65
C TYR A 29 -12.83 2.16 -6.48
N ASP A 30 -11.66 2.54 -6.05
CA ASP A 30 -10.43 2.15 -6.74
C ASP A 30 -9.93 0.76 -6.32
N ASP A 31 -10.22 0.31 -5.12
CA ASP A 31 -9.69 -0.97 -4.59
C ASP A 31 -10.06 -2.16 -5.46
N ARG A 32 -11.20 -2.13 -6.11
CA ARG A 32 -11.60 -3.19 -7.03
C ARG A 32 -10.65 -3.28 -8.23
N GLU A 33 -10.31 -2.16 -8.82
CA GLU A 33 -9.44 -2.10 -10.01
C GLU A 33 -7.98 -2.35 -9.66
N TYR A 34 -7.56 -1.89 -8.49
CA TYR A 34 -6.18 -2.05 -8.04
C TYR A 34 -5.91 -3.44 -7.44
N VAL A 35 -6.86 -4.04 -6.76
CA VAL A 35 -6.62 -5.26 -5.98
C VAL A 35 -7.68 -6.32 -6.21
N THR A 36 -8.90 -6.10 -5.69
CA THR A 36 -9.88 -7.18 -5.51
C THR A 36 -10.44 -7.75 -6.81
N GLY A 37 -10.53 -6.96 -7.85
CA GLY A 37 -11.01 -7.36 -9.17
C GLY A 37 -9.91 -7.48 -10.22
N ASN A 38 -8.65 -7.33 -9.85
CA ASN A 38 -7.53 -7.35 -10.80
C ASN A 38 -6.85 -8.73 -10.77
N PRO A 39 -7.02 -9.55 -11.84
CA PRO A 39 -6.49 -10.91 -11.84
C PRO A 39 -4.96 -10.99 -11.80
N PHE A 40 -4.27 -9.99 -12.35
CA PHE A 40 -2.81 -9.94 -12.30
C PHE A 40 -2.29 -9.65 -10.89
N VAL A 41 -2.98 -8.79 -10.14
CA VAL A 41 -2.61 -8.42 -8.79
C VAL A 41 -2.97 -9.52 -7.79
N ARG A 42 -4.15 -10.10 -7.91
CA ARG A 42 -4.62 -11.15 -7.00
C ARG A 42 -3.73 -12.38 -6.97
N GLY A 43 -3.04 -12.66 -8.06
CA GLY A 43 -2.12 -13.79 -8.17
C GLY A 43 -0.83 -13.63 -7.35
N GLY A 44 -0.56 -12.46 -6.81
CA GLY A 44 0.69 -12.16 -6.14
C GLY A 44 1.88 -12.07 -7.12
N PHE A 45 3.08 -12.36 -6.66
CA PHE A 45 4.26 -12.33 -7.51
C PHE A 45 4.29 -13.51 -8.48
N THR A 46 3.98 -13.22 -9.75
CA THR A 46 4.15 -14.12 -10.88
C THR A 46 4.93 -13.40 -11.97
N TRP A 47 5.59 -14.14 -12.85
CA TRP A 47 6.31 -13.52 -13.97
C TRP A 47 5.38 -12.74 -14.88
N SER A 48 4.19 -13.25 -15.14
CA SER A 48 3.16 -12.55 -15.92
C SER A 48 2.67 -11.28 -15.22
N GLY A 49 2.47 -11.33 -13.90
CA GLY A 49 2.07 -10.18 -13.09
C GLY A 49 3.13 -9.09 -13.07
N ILE A 50 4.40 -9.46 -12.89
CA ILE A 50 5.51 -8.50 -12.92
C ILE A 50 5.64 -7.86 -14.29
N ALA A 51 5.60 -8.66 -15.36
CA ALA A 51 5.65 -8.15 -16.74
C ALA A 51 4.46 -7.21 -17.02
N TRP A 52 3.27 -7.55 -16.55
CA TRP A 52 2.09 -6.71 -16.66
C TRP A 52 2.28 -5.38 -15.92
N ALA A 53 2.87 -5.40 -14.71
CA ALA A 53 3.10 -4.20 -13.91
C ALA A 53 3.94 -3.16 -14.66
N PHE A 54 4.93 -3.59 -15.42
CA PHE A 54 5.79 -2.69 -16.20
C PHE A 54 5.19 -2.23 -17.51
N ARG A 55 4.14 -2.88 -18.00
CA ARG A 55 3.50 -2.54 -19.27
C ARG A 55 2.15 -1.86 -19.11
N SER A 56 1.53 -1.99 -17.93
CA SER A 56 0.16 -1.56 -17.73
C SER A 56 0.04 -0.04 -17.62
N THR A 57 -1.00 0.48 -18.28
CA THR A 57 -1.48 1.85 -18.09
C THR A 57 -2.91 1.86 -17.52
N GLU A 58 -3.31 0.76 -16.89
CA GLU A 58 -4.61 0.67 -16.25
C GLU A 58 -4.82 1.78 -15.22
N VAL A 59 -6.07 2.16 -15.03
CA VAL A 59 -6.46 3.31 -14.19
C VAL A 59 -5.82 4.63 -14.68
N GLY A 60 -5.38 4.65 -15.94
CA GLY A 60 -4.90 5.87 -16.60
C GLY A 60 -3.46 6.27 -16.30
N ASN A 61 -2.71 5.47 -15.56
CA ASN A 61 -1.34 5.80 -15.17
C ASN A 61 -0.37 4.65 -15.40
N TRP A 62 0.87 5.01 -15.75
CA TRP A 62 1.98 4.06 -15.74
C TRP A 62 2.71 4.20 -14.40
N HIS A 63 2.55 3.23 -13.50
CA HIS A 63 3.16 3.24 -12.18
C HIS A 63 3.55 1.82 -11.73
N PRO A 64 4.60 1.26 -12.33
CA PRO A 64 4.98 -0.13 -12.09
C PRO A 64 5.29 -0.42 -10.62
N LEU A 65 5.92 0.50 -9.88
CA LEU A 65 6.24 0.28 -8.48
C LEU A 65 4.99 0.17 -7.61
N THR A 66 3.94 0.93 -7.92
CA THR A 66 2.64 0.81 -7.26
C THR A 66 2.06 -0.58 -7.47
N TRP A 67 2.07 -1.07 -8.71
CA TRP A 67 1.61 -2.42 -9.01
C TRP A 67 2.43 -3.50 -8.32
N LEU A 68 3.76 -3.36 -8.30
CA LEU A 68 4.63 -4.29 -7.58
C LEU A 68 4.34 -4.31 -6.09
N SER A 69 4.03 -3.17 -5.48
CA SER A 69 3.62 -3.08 -4.08
C SER A 69 2.33 -3.87 -3.83
N HIS A 70 1.33 -3.75 -4.71
CA HIS A 70 0.08 -4.51 -4.59
C HIS A 70 0.29 -6.01 -4.82
N LEU A 71 1.17 -6.38 -5.76
CA LEU A 71 1.55 -7.78 -5.95
C LEU A 71 2.17 -8.37 -4.68
N LEU A 72 3.06 -7.62 -4.05
CA LEU A 72 3.69 -8.03 -2.79
C LEU A 72 2.65 -8.18 -1.68
N ASP A 73 1.74 -7.22 -1.56
CA ASP A 73 0.67 -7.28 -0.57
C ASP A 73 -0.19 -8.54 -0.74
N CYS A 74 -0.57 -8.86 -1.98
CA CYS A 74 -1.33 -10.07 -2.26
C CYS A 74 -0.52 -11.33 -1.98
N GLN A 75 0.78 -11.31 -2.25
CA GLN A 75 1.67 -12.44 -1.94
C GLN A 75 1.76 -12.70 -0.43
N LEU A 76 1.82 -11.64 0.37
CA LEU A 76 1.98 -11.72 1.82
C LEU A 76 0.65 -11.90 2.57
N TYR A 77 -0.39 -11.22 2.12
CA TYR A 77 -1.65 -11.07 2.86
C TYR A 77 -2.87 -11.62 2.12
N GLY A 78 -2.71 -12.05 0.87
CA GLY A 78 -3.85 -12.40 0.03
C GLY A 78 -4.78 -11.21 -0.13
N LEU A 79 -6.09 -11.43 0.05
CA LEU A 79 -7.10 -10.37 -0.02
C LEU A 79 -7.56 -9.91 1.38
N LYS A 80 -6.70 -9.99 2.37
CA LYS A 80 -6.98 -9.45 3.71
C LYS A 80 -6.72 -7.95 3.72
N PRO A 81 -7.74 -7.10 3.85
CA PRO A 81 -7.56 -5.65 3.73
C PRO A 81 -6.62 -5.07 4.80
N ALA A 82 -6.60 -5.65 5.99
CA ALA A 82 -5.73 -5.19 7.07
C ALA A 82 -4.25 -5.14 6.66
N GLY A 83 -3.74 -6.18 5.97
CA GLY A 83 -2.35 -6.21 5.50
C GLY A 83 -2.06 -5.13 4.48
N HIS A 84 -2.94 -4.94 3.51
CA HIS A 84 -2.82 -3.88 2.49
C HIS A 84 -2.80 -2.49 3.14
N HIS A 85 -3.67 -2.26 4.10
CA HIS A 85 -3.72 -0.98 4.83
C HIS A 85 -2.46 -0.75 5.67
N VAL A 86 -1.93 -1.79 6.30
CA VAL A 86 -0.69 -1.69 7.08
C VAL A 86 0.49 -1.31 6.19
N THR A 87 0.61 -1.91 5.01
CA THR A 87 1.64 -1.51 4.03
C THR A 87 1.54 -0.03 3.67
N ASN A 88 0.33 0.44 3.38
CA ASN A 88 0.11 1.86 3.07
C ASN A 88 0.46 2.77 4.23
N LEU A 89 0.13 2.37 5.45
CA LEU A 89 0.49 3.13 6.65
C LEU A 89 2.01 3.20 6.85
N VAL A 90 2.71 2.09 6.65
CA VAL A 90 4.18 2.05 6.75
C VAL A 90 4.81 2.98 5.72
N LEU A 91 4.34 2.96 4.48
CA LEU A 91 4.84 3.85 3.44
C LEU A 91 4.53 5.32 3.77
N HIS A 92 3.35 5.61 4.26
CA HIS A 92 2.96 6.96 4.66
C HIS A 92 3.81 7.48 5.83
N LEU A 93 4.03 6.64 6.84
CA LEU A 93 4.88 6.97 7.97
C LEU A 93 6.33 7.24 7.52
N GLY A 94 6.87 6.38 6.66
CA GLY A 94 8.20 6.57 6.07
C GLY A 94 8.30 7.90 5.34
N ASN A 95 7.33 8.23 4.51
CA ASN A 95 7.28 9.50 3.78
C ASN A 95 7.20 10.70 4.72
N THR A 96 6.40 10.62 5.78
CA THR A 96 6.27 11.67 6.78
C THR A 96 7.63 11.95 7.44
N LEU A 97 8.35 10.91 7.82
CA LEU A 97 9.66 11.04 8.46
C LEU A 97 10.74 11.52 7.49
N LEU A 98 10.69 11.10 6.23
CA LEU A 98 11.63 11.56 5.20
C LEU A 98 11.47 13.04 4.87
N LEU A 99 10.25 13.55 4.89
CA LEU A 99 9.97 14.97 4.67
C LEU A 99 10.39 15.85 5.85
N PHE A 100 10.46 15.29 7.02
CA PHE A 100 10.92 15.99 8.23
C PHE A 100 12.42 16.17 8.26
#